data_7c6d44491e294ad74932e67188f25d9a
#
_entry.id   7c6d44491e294ad74932e67188f25d9a
#
_cell.length_a   1.000
_cell.length_b   1.000
_cell.length_c   1.000
_cell.angle_alpha   90.00
_cell.angle_beta   90.00
_cell.angle_gamma   90.00
#
_symmetry.space_group_name_H-M   'P 1'
#
loop_
_entity.id
_entity.type
_entity.pdbx_description
1 polymer ?
#
loop_
_entity_poly.entity_id
_entity_poly.type
_entity_poly.pdbx_seq_one_letter_code
_entity_poly.pdbx_strand_id
1 'polypeptide(L)'
;MNERKIGILLSYLNIALHAIVGFLYVPILLHYIGKSEYGLYQLIGSLIAYFSIMDFGLTAAVTRFYTKYKALKDKVGMENILAISLYGYGGATALSLLVGIVCYWNLDGIFGASMTVGELLEARQMFLLLLFNIAVSLSTMVFRSVINAHEKFLFLKGLETVQLILQPALVILILQKYPTAMAVAVAQTALNVGLILARMYYCFAWLHISIRFHYWNQELFHDFKKLALSVFVVTLIDQVFWKTNQIILGIVRGTAAVAVYSIASLIYMNYMALSTAISGVYLPHITEMVAQRRPIEDLSSLFIQIGRWQYYLLALVATGFIIFGKQFIHLWAGNGFEDSYWITILIILPFTIDLIQNIGLAILQAMNRYDFRAKIYLLTGVLNLVLAIPLGIKFGGIGCAVATGFSMLMGNGIVMNYFYKKYIGLDIPAFWKQIGQITISVGLCLLIGYGLDRMLPGSGKIAFLCKIFGYTVLYGVIVYGIAMKSEEKEKVQGIARKFRRNG
;
A
#
# COMPACT_ATOMS: atom_id res chain seq x y z
N MET A 1 26.07 14.24 8.46
CA MET A 1 24.60 14.20 8.48
C MET A 1 24.19 12.98 9.31
N ASN A 2 23.27 13.09 10.27
CA ASN A 2 22.94 11.99 11.20
C ASN A 2 22.28 10.83 10.42
N GLU A 3 22.65 9.57 10.66
CA GLU A 3 22.11 8.36 9.97
C GLU A 3 20.57 8.36 9.92
N ARG A 4 19.89 8.85 10.98
CA ARG A 4 18.43 9.00 11.01
C ARG A 4 17.90 9.97 9.94
N LYS A 5 18.56 11.12 9.73
CA LYS A 5 18.14 12.11 8.72
C LYS A 5 18.31 11.58 7.31
N ILE A 6 19.41 10.87 7.06
CA ILE A 6 19.65 10.22 5.76
C ILE A 6 18.61 9.11 5.53
N GLY A 7 18.31 8.28 6.55
CA GLY A 7 17.30 7.23 6.49
C GLY A 7 15.90 7.77 6.17
N ILE A 8 15.51 8.92 6.72
CA ILE A 8 14.23 9.59 6.42
C ILE A 8 14.21 10.05 4.95
N LEU A 9 15.29 10.72 4.51
CA LEU A 9 15.38 11.18 3.11
C LEU A 9 15.31 10.02 2.12
N LEU A 10 16.04 8.93 2.38
CA LEU A 10 15.98 7.72 1.57
C LEU A 10 14.59 7.06 1.59
N SER A 11 13.87 7.14 2.71
CA SER A 11 12.49 6.62 2.77
C SER A 11 11.55 7.37 1.83
N TYR A 12 11.61 8.70 1.79
CA TYR A 12 10.83 9.50 0.84
C TYR A 12 11.26 9.26 -0.61
N LEU A 13 12.56 9.16 -0.85
CA LEU A 13 13.09 8.80 -2.17
C LEU A 13 12.59 7.42 -2.62
N ASN A 14 12.58 6.43 -1.73
CA ASN A 14 12.08 5.09 -2.03
C ASN A 14 10.58 5.09 -2.34
N ILE A 15 9.77 5.88 -1.65
CA ILE A 15 8.34 6.02 -1.95
C ILE A 15 8.15 6.58 -3.37
N ALA A 16 8.87 7.64 -3.73
CA ALA A 16 8.80 8.23 -5.06
C ALA A 16 9.32 7.26 -6.14
N LEU A 17 10.47 6.61 -5.90
CA LEU A 17 11.02 5.60 -6.81
C LEU A 17 10.08 4.41 -6.99
N HIS A 18 9.45 3.93 -5.92
CA HIS A 18 8.50 2.82 -6.00
C HIS A 18 7.31 3.16 -6.91
N ALA A 19 6.77 4.38 -6.80
CA ALA A 19 5.70 4.83 -7.68
C ALA A 19 6.17 4.91 -9.15
N ILE A 20 7.30 5.57 -9.40
CA ILE A 20 7.86 5.74 -10.75
C ILE A 20 8.18 4.37 -11.38
N VAL A 21 8.92 3.53 -10.65
CA VAL A 21 9.30 2.19 -11.13
C VAL A 21 8.05 1.36 -11.36
N GLY A 22 7.07 1.35 -10.45
CA GLY A 22 5.81 0.62 -10.61
C GLY A 22 5.07 1.01 -11.89
N PHE A 23 4.96 2.31 -12.18
CA PHE A 23 4.31 2.78 -13.41
C PHE A 23 5.10 2.48 -14.68
N LEU A 24 6.43 2.51 -14.65
CA LEU A 24 7.26 2.20 -15.82
C LEU A 24 7.38 0.69 -16.06
N TYR A 25 7.39 -0.10 -15.00
CA TYR A 25 7.62 -1.53 -15.06
C TYR A 25 6.44 -2.32 -15.64
N VAL A 26 5.21 -1.90 -15.35
CA VAL A 26 4.00 -2.62 -15.81
C VAL A 26 3.88 -2.69 -17.34
N PRO A 27 4.00 -1.59 -18.11
CA PRO A 27 3.97 -1.66 -19.56
C PRO A 27 5.04 -2.58 -20.15
N ILE A 28 6.22 -2.60 -19.51
CA ILE A 28 7.32 -3.47 -19.94
C ILE A 28 6.93 -4.94 -19.71
N LEU A 29 6.40 -5.27 -18.55
CA LEU A 29 5.92 -6.63 -18.28
C LEU A 29 4.84 -7.04 -19.27
N LEU A 30 3.82 -6.20 -19.48
CA LEU A 30 2.73 -6.48 -20.41
C LEU A 30 3.22 -6.67 -21.86
N HIS A 31 4.25 -5.92 -22.26
CA HIS A 31 4.86 -6.08 -23.59
C HIS A 31 5.54 -7.43 -23.77
N TYR A 32 6.29 -7.91 -22.76
CA TYR A 32 7.03 -9.17 -22.87
C TYR A 32 6.18 -10.41 -22.59
N ILE A 33 5.37 -10.40 -21.53
CA ILE A 33 4.64 -11.61 -21.10
C ILE A 33 3.16 -11.61 -21.48
N GLY A 34 2.62 -10.46 -21.88
CA GLY A 34 1.21 -10.33 -22.24
C GLY A 34 0.26 -10.34 -21.04
N LYS A 35 -1.06 -10.25 -21.35
CA LYS A 35 -2.12 -10.02 -20.37
C LYS A 35 -2.35 -11.23 -19.44
N SER A 36 -2.42 -12.46 -20.01
CA SER A 36 -2.72 -13.66 -19.23
C SER A 36 -1.62 -14.01 -18.25
N GLU A 37 -0.39 -14.04 -18.71
CA GLU A 37 0.80 -14.26 -17.89
C GLU A 37 0.97 -13.20 -16.78
N TYR A 38 0.74 -11.92 -17.12
CA TYR A 38 0.73 -10.85 -16.12
C TYR A 38 -0.34 -11.07 -15.06
N GLY A 39 -1.54 -11.50 -15.48
CA GLY A 39 -2.61 -11.85 -14.57
C GLY A 39 -2.28 -13.05 -13.67
N LEU A 40 -1.65 -14.09 -14.24
CA LEU A 40 -1.17 -15.24 -13.50
C LEU A 40 -0.14 -14.83 -12.43
N TYR A 41 0.86 -14.02 -12.81
CA TYR A 41 1.85 -13.47 -11.89
C TYR A 41 1.18 -12.71 -10.72
N GLN A 42 0.21 -11.84 -11.02
CA GLN A 42 -0.50 -11.06 -10.02
C GLN A 42 -1.39 -11.93 -9.11
N LEU A 43 -2.02 -12.96 -9.66
CA LEU A 43 -2.85 -13.88 -8.90
C LEU A 43 -2.03 -14.69 -7.90
N ILE A 44 -0.96 -15.33 -8.38
CA ILE A 44 -0.08 -16.10 -7.51
C ILE A 44 0.58 -15.19 -6.47
N GLY A 45 1.00 -13.97 -6.87
CA GLY A 45 1.48 -12.96 -5.95
C GLY A 45 0.46 -12.58 -4.87
N SER A 46 -0.84 -12.55 -5.21
CA SER A 46 -1.92 -12.27 -4.25
C SER A 46 -2.17 -13.41 -3.28
N LEU A 47 -2.11 -14.66 -3.74
CA LEU A 47 -2.16 -15.84 -2.87
C LEU A 47 -1.00 -15.82 -1.87
N ILE A 48 0.20 -15.58 -2.38
CA ILE A 48 1.42 -15.54 -1.60
C ILE A 48 1.42 -14.39 -0.58
N ALA A 49 0.80 -13.26 -0.88
CA ALA A 49 0.67 -12.15 0.06
C ALA A 49 -0.06 -12.55 1.35
N TYR A 50 -0.98 -13.52 1.30
CA TYR A 50 -1.62 -14.07 2.51
C TYR A 50 -0.63 -14.79 3.42
N PHE A 51 0.41 -15.41 2.88
CA PHE A 51 1.43 -16.07 3.69
C PHE A 51 2.30 -15.07 4.46
N SER A 52 2.35 -13.79 4.05
CA SER A 52 3.04 -12.75 4.82
C SER A 52 2.39 -12.51 6.20
N ILE A 53 1.10 -12.86 6.36
CA ILE A 53 0.38 -12.81 7.64
C ILE A 53 1.01 -13.77 8.66
N MET A 54 1.66 -14.84 8.17
CA MET A 54 2.33 -15.85 9.00
C MET A 54 3.58 -15.31 9.72
N ASP A 55 4.00 -14.05 9.48
CA ASP A 55 4.92 -13.34 10.38
C ASP A 55 4.33 -13.18 11.79
N PHE A 56 2.99 -13.27 11.93
CA PHE A 56 2.27 -13.12 13.20
C PHE A 56 2.69 -11.88 14.01
N GLY A 57 3.26 -10.86 13.37
CA GLY A 57 3.77 -9.68 14.05
C GLY A 57 5.07 -9.91 14.83
N LEU A 58 5.73 -11.04 14.62
CA LEU A 58 7.00 -11.38 15.26
C LEU A 58 8.07 -10.32 15.02
N THR A 59 8.15 -9.78 13.80
CA THR A 59 9.10 -8.72 13.43
C THR A 59 9.01 -7.50 14.34
N ALA A 60 7.78 -7.03 14.64
CA ALA A 60 7.56 -5.89 15.53
C ALA A 60 7.93 -6.22 16.98
N ALA A 61 7.56 -7.42 17.45
CA ALA A 61 7.87 -7.88 18.80
C ALA A 61 9.39 -8.03 19.00
N VAL A 62 10.08 -8.71 18.08
CA VAL A 62 11.55 -8.87 18.13
C VAL A 62 12.25 -7.50 18.17
N THR A 63 11.88 -6.59 17.27
CA THR A 63 12.49 -5.25 17.23
C THR A 63 12.33 -4.54 18.59
N ARG A 64 11.11 -4.59 19.18
CA ARG A 64 10.83 -3.93 20.47
C ARG A 64 11.64 -4.52 21.61
N PHE A 65 11.60 -5.85 21.79
CA PHE A 65 12.27 -6.49 22.91
C PHE A 65 13.79 -6.49 22.77
N TYR A 66 14.30 -6.70 21.57
CA TYR A 66 15.73 -6.60 21.30
C TYR A 66 16.27 -5.19 21.58
N THR A 67 15.54 -4.12 21.16
CA THR A 67 15.89 -2.74 21.46
C THR A 67 15.90 -2.46 22.96
N LYS A 68 14.92 -3.04 23.72
CA LYS A 68 14.88 -2.94 25.18
C LYS A 68 16.15 -3.52 25.82
N TYR A 69 16.52 -4.77 25.47
CA TYR A 69 17.72 -5.41 26.03
C TYR A 69 19.00 -4.71 25.60
N LYS A 70 19.06 -4.21 24.37
CA LYS A 70 20.17 -3.41 23.88
C LYS A 70 20.35 -2.12 24.69
N ALA A 71 19.26 -1.41 25.00
CA ALA A 71 19.29 -0.19 25.82
C ALA A 71 19.78 -0.47 27.26
N LEU A 72 19.43 -1.64 27.81
CA LEU A 72 19.88 -2.12 29.12
C LEU A 72 21.30 -2.73 29.08
N LYS A 73 21.94 -2.82 27.92
CA LYS A 73 23.22 -3.50 27.69
C LYS A 73 23.23 -4.97 28.14
N ASP A 74 22.05 -5.61 28.17
CA ASP A 74 21.87 -7.00 28.54
C ASP A 74 22.16 -7.90 27.34
N LYS A 75 23.39 -8.38 27.25
CA LYS A 75 23.85 -9.27 26.17
C LYS A 75 23.11 -10.62 26.18
N VAL A 76 22.88 -11.18 27.36
CA VAL A 76 22.19 -12.45 27.52
C VAL A 76 20.74 -12.34 27.06
N GLY A 77 20.05 -11.27 27.43
CA GLY A 77 18.69 -10.98 26.97
C GLY A 77 18.62 -10.77 25.45
N MET A 78 19.60 -10.08 24.85
CA MET A 78 19.67 -9.93 23.38
C MET A 78 19.83 -11.27 22.66
N GLU A 79 20.78 -12.12 23.10
CA GLU A 79 21.02 -13.44 22.53
C GLU A 79 19.80 -14.34 22.67
N ASN A 80 19.18 -14.33 23.85
CA ASN A 80 18.02 -15.16 24.17
C ASN A 80 16.77 -14.79 23.36
N ILE A 81 16.48 -13.49 23.21
CA ILE A 81 15.31 -13.05 22.40
C ILE A 81 15.47 -13.43 20.93
N LEU A 82 16.70 -13.40 20.38
CA LEU A 82 16.96 -13.84 19.02
C LEU A 82 16.75 -15.34 18.86
N ALA A 83 17.21 -16.15 19.82
CA ALA A 83 17.00 -17.61 19.81
C ALA A 83 15.52 -17.97 19.90
N ILE A 84 14.77 -17.38 20.86
CA ILE A 84 13.33 -17.58 20.98
C ILE A 84 12.59 -17.16 19.70
N SER A 85 13.02 -16.06 19.09
CA SER A 85 12.44 -15.56 17.84
C SER A 85 12.67 -16.52 16.68
N LEU A 86 13.84 -17.14 16.57
CA LEU A 86 14.12 -18.16 15.55
C LEU A 86 13.23 -19.37 15.70
N TYR A 87 12.94 -19.83 16.93
CA TYR A 87 11.94 -20.89 17.14
C TYR A 87 10.56 -20.45 16.69
N GLY A 88 10.15 -19.20 17.00
CA GLY A 88 8.88 -18.63 16.56
C GLY A 88 8.78 -18.57 15.03
N TYR A 89 9.81 -18.05 14.36
CA TYR A 89 9.86 -18.01 12.90
C TYR A 89 9.94 -19.41 12.28
N GLY A 90 10.64 -20.35 12.91
CA GLY A 90 10.66 -21.76 12.49
C GLY A 90 9.27 -22.38 12.50
N GLY A 91 8.52 -22.17 13.60
CA GLY A 91 7.12 -22.60 13.71
C GLY A 91 6.20 -21.93 12.69
N ALA A 92 6.33 -20.61 12.49
CA ALA A 92 5.59 -19.85 11.48
C ALA A 92 5.88 -20.34 10.06
N THR A 93 7.15 -20.62 9.76
CA THR A 93 7.58 -21.19 8.47
C THR A 93 7.01 -22.59 8.27
N ALA A 94 7.09 -23.47 9.26
CA ALA A 94 6.53 -24.81 9.20
C ALA A 94 5.00 -24.77 8.94
N LEU A 95 4.29 -23.89 9.66
CA LEU A 95 2.85 -23.69 9.44
C LEU A 95 2.56 -23.17 8.03
N SER A 96 3.36 -22.18 7.55
CA SER A 96 3.24 -21.65 6.18
C SER A 96 3.44 -22.73 5.14
N LEU A 97 4.44 -23.59 5.31
CA LEU A 97 4.69 -24.71 4.41
C LEU A 97 3.53 -25.72 4.44
N LEU A 98 3.01 -26.07 5.61
CA LEU A 98 1.85 -26.99 5.74
C LEU A 98 0.62 -26.43 5.01
N VAL A 99 0.25 -25.18 5.29
CA VAL A 99 -0.87 -24.52 4.62
C VAL A 99 -0.61 -24.39 3.12
N GLY A 100 0.62 -24.05 2.73
CA GLY A 100 1.03 -23.95 1.33
C GLY A 100 0.92 -25.27 0.57
N ILE A 101 1.33 -26.39 1.18
CA ILE A 101 1.21 -27.72 0.59
C ILE A 101 -0.27 -28.09 0.40
N VAL A 102 -1.12 -27.80 1.39
CA VAL A 102 -2.57 -28.03 1.26
C VAL A 102 -3.16 -27.17 0.14
N CYS A 103 -2.78 -25.90 0.05
CA CYS A 103 -3.20 -25.03 -1.06
C CYS A 103 -2.71 -25.57 -2.41
N TYR A 104 -1.47 -26.04 -2.51
CA TYR A 104 -0.88 -26.59 -3.72
C TYR A 104 -1.67 -27.80 -4.26
N TRP A 105 -2.06 -28.72 -3.38
CA TRP A 105 -2.86 -29.89 -3.78
C TRP A 105 -4.27 -29.51 -4.24
N ASN A 106 -4.81 -28.40 -3.76
CA ASN A 106 -6.14 -27.94 -4.10
C ASN A 106 -6.18 -26.90 -5.23
N LEU A 107 -5.05 -26.50 -5.81
CA LEU A 107 -4.98 -25.49 -6.88
C LEU A 107 -5.88 -25.85 -8.07
N ASP A 108 -5.90 -27.13 -8.50
CA ASP A 108 -6.74 -27.59 -9.61
C ASP A 108 -8.22 -27.48 -9.29
N GLY A 109 -8.63 -27.87 -8.07
CA GLY A 109 -10.00 -27.75 -7.62
C GLY A 109 -10.47 -26.30 -7.51
N ILE A 110 -9.55 -25.39 -7.19
CA ILE A 110 -9.86 -23.96 -7.00
C ILE A 110 -9.89 -23.22 -8.32
N PHE A 111 -8.91 -23.43 -9.21
CA PHE A 111 -8.72 -22.62 -10.42
C PHE A 111 -8.95 -23.39 -11.73
N GLY A 112 -9.10 -24.72 -11.69
CA GLY A 112 -9.22 -25.55 -12.88
C GLY A 112 -10.41 -25.23 -13.79
N ALA A 113 -11.49 -24.64 -13.23
CA ALA A 113 -12.64 -24.19 -14.01
C ALA A 113 -12.41 -22.88 -14.78
N SER A 114 -11.42 -22.09 -14.40
CA SER A 114 -11.19 -20.73 -14.90
C SER A 114 -9.86 -20.54 -15.65
N MET A 115 -8.95 -21.53 -15.56
CA MET A 115 -7.63 -21.52 -16.19
C MET A 115 -7.47 -22.64 -17.21
N THR A 116 -6.62 -22.41 -18.19
CA THR A 116 -6.17 -23.45 -19.10
C THR A 116 -5.20 -24.41 -18.39
N VAL A 117 -5.03 -25.62 -18.94
CA VAL A 117 -4.10 -26.63 -18.40
C VAL A 117 -2.67 -26.08 -18.32
N GLY A 118 -2.25 -25.29 -19.32
CA GLY A 118 -0.93 -24.66 -19.35
C GLY A 118 -0.76 -23.62 -18.23
N GLU A 119 -1.72 -22.73 -18.06
CA GLU A 119 -1.73 -21.72 -16.97
C GLU A 119 -1.71 -22.39 -15.59
N LEU A 120 -2.45 -23.49 -15.42
CA LEU A 120 -2.51 -24.20 -14.15
C LEU A 120 -1.19 -24.91 -13.81
N LEU A 121 -0.50 -25.46 -14.80
CA LEU A 121 0.82 -26.07 -14.62
C LEU A 121 1.83 -24.98 -14.19
N GLU A 122 1.84 -23.84 -14.88
CA GLU A 122 2.73 -22.72 -14.55
C GLU A 122 2.38 -22.11 -13.18
N ALA A 123 1.09 -21.97 -12.86
CA ALA A 123 0.61 -21.54 -11.54
C ALA A 123 1.19 -22.43 -10.42
N ARG A 124 1.17 -23.73 -10.59
CA ARG A 124 1.74 -24.70 -9.62
C ARG A 124 3.23 -24.50 -9.42
N GLN A 125 3.98 -24.38 -10.51
CA GLN A 125 5.43 -24.15 -10.45
C GLN A 125 5.78 -22.83 -9.77
N MET A 126 5.09 -21.75 -10.16
CA MET A 126 5.24 -20.43 -9.54
C MET A 126 4.88 -20.45 -8.06
N PHE A 127 3.79 -21.12 -7.69
CA PHE A 127 3.35 -21.24 -6.32
C PHE A 127 4.41 -21.91 -5.43
N LEU A 128 4.99 -23.01 -5.89
CA LEU A 128 6.08 -23.71 -5.16
C LEU A 128 7.31 -22.81 -5.02
N LEU A 129 7.73 -22.14 -6.08
CA LEU A 129 8.87 -21.22 -6.04
C LEU A 129 8.64 -20.08 -5.05
N LEU A 130 7.45 -19.47 -5.07
CA LEU A 130 7.13 -18.37 -4.18
C LEU A 130 6.87 -18.85 -2.74
N LEU A 131 6.39 -20.07 -2.55
CA LEU A 131 6.30 -20.70 -1.22
C LEU A 131 7.70 -20.91 -0.62
N PHE A 132 8.66 -21.38 -1.42
CA PHE A 132 10.07 -21.43 -1.04
C PHE A 132 10.60 -20.04 -0.67
N ASN A 133 10.32 -19.02 -1.49
CA ASN A 133 10.73 -17.64 -1.24
C ASN A 133 10.21 -17.14 0.12
N ILE A 134 8.94 -17.41 0.44
CA ILE A 134 8.36 -17.05 1.75
C ILE A 134 9.00 -17.82 2.89
N ALA A 135 9.21 -19.12 2.74
CA ALA A 135 9.84 -19.93 3.78
C ALA A 135 11.23 -19.37 4.16
N VAL A 136 12.05 -19.03 3.16
CA VAL A 136 13.35 -18.40 3.38
C VAL A 136 13.20 -16.99 3.99
N SER A 137 12.24 -16.19 3.49
CA SER A 137 12.01 -14.83 3.99
C SER A 137 11.58 -14.82 5.44
N LEU A 138 10.59 -15.65 5.83
CA LEU A 138 10.09 -15.72 7.21
C LEU A 138 11.19 -16.17 8.17
N SER A 139 11.91 -17.26 7.86
CA SER A 139 12.99 -17.77 8.70
C SER A 139 14.09 -16.76 8.97
N THR A 140 14.26 -15.77 8.09
CA THR A 140 15.35 -14.79 8.14
C THR A 140 14.93 -13.38 8.54
N MET A 141 13.64 -13.18 8.83
CA MET A 141 13.11 -11.84 9.23
C MET A 141 13.73 -11.29 10.52
N VAL A 142 14.24 -12.15 11.38
CA VAL A 142 14.97 -11.77 12.59
C VAL A 142 16.13 -10.81 12.28
N PHE A 143 16.86 -11.00 11.19
CA PHE A 143 17.99 -10.15 10.81
C PHE A 143 17.55 -8.72 10.45
N ARG A 144 16.40 -8.57 9.78
CA ARG A 144 15.81 -7.26 9.52
C ARG A 144 15.45 -6.53 10.82
N SER A 145 14.87 -7.26 11.78
CA SER A 145 14.50 -6.72 13.09
C SER A 145 15.73 -6.23 13.86
N VAL A 146 16.83 -7.00 13.83
CA VAL A 146 18.11 -6.62 14.48
C VAL A 146 18.69 -5.35 13.86
N ILE A 147 18.76 -5.27 12.53
CA ILE A 147 19.28 -4.09 11.83
C ILE A 147 18.46 -2.84 12.16
N ASN A 148 17.12 -2.97 12.21
CA ASN A 148 16.22 -1.91 12.65
C ASN A 148 16.50 -1.47 14.10
N ALA A 149 16.68 -2.43 15.03
CA ALA A 149 16.99 -2.15 16.43
C ALA A 149 18.37 -1.49 16.64
N HIS A 150 19.30 -1.70 15.71
CA HIS A 150 20.57 -1.00 15.64
C HIS A 150 20.51 0.34 14.93
N GLU A 151 19.31 0.77 14.48
CA GLU A 151 19.07 2.04 13.78
C GLU A 151 19.91 2.20 12.49
N LYS A 152 20.34 1.09 11.89
CA LYS A 152 21.11 1.09 10.64
C LYS A 152 20.21 1.29 9.42
N PHE A 153 19.44 2.39 9.45
CA PHE A 153 18.46 2.72 8.43
C PHE A 153 19.09 2.96 7.06
N LEU A 154 20.30 3.49 7.00
CA LEU A 154 21.01 3.70 5.73
C LEU A 154 21.23 2.38 4.99
N PHE A 155 21.65 1.34 5.70
CA PHE A 155 21.85 0.01 5.10
C PHE A 155 20.52 -0.61 4.62
N LEU A 156 19.48 -0.60 5.47
CA LEU A 156 18.18 -1.17 5.10
C LEU A 156 17.54 -0.44 3.93
N LYS A 157 17.50 0.89 3.98
CA LYS A 157 16.91 1.71 2.92
C LYS A 157 17.75 1.68 1.64
N GLY A 158 19.08 1.58 1.78
CA GLY A 158 19.97 1.36 0.64
C GLY A 158 19.69 0.03 -0.06
N LEU A 159 19.53 -1.07 0.67
CA LEU A 159 19.15 -2.36 0.09
C LEU A 159 17.76 -2.31 -0.59
N GLU A 160 16.79 -1.63 0.02
CA GLU A 160 15.47 -1.42 -0.59
C GLU A 160 15.59 -0.62 -1.90
N THR A 161 16.42 0.42 -1.95
CA THR A 161 16.68 1.20 -3.17
C THR A 161 17.34 0.33 -4.25
N VAL A 162 18.35 -0.44 -3.87
CA VAL A 162 19.02 -1.39 -4.79
C VAL A 162 18.00 -2.39 -5.35
N GLN A 163 17.14 -2.95 -4.50
CA GLN A 163 16.08 -3.85 -4.93
C GLN A 163 15.14 -3.21 -5.96
N LEU A 164 14.68 -1.97 -5.69
CA LEU A 164 13.76 -1.25 -6.56
C LEU A 164 14.32 -1.02 -7.97
N ILE A 165 15.63 -0.82 -8.09
CA ILE A 165 16.29 -0.58 -9.37
C ILE A 165 16.73 -1.89 -10.04
N LEU A 166 17.34 -2.79 -9.26
CA LEU A 166 17.94 -4.01 -9.80
C LEU A 166 16.88 -5.05 -10.21
N GLN A 167 15.75 -5.11 -9.50
CA GLN A 167 14.69 -6.08 -9.81
C GLN A 167 14.11 -5.88 -11.22
N PRO A 168 13.64 -4.68 -11.63
CA PRO A 168 13.20 -4.45 -13.01
C PRO A 168 14.29 -4.73 -14.04
N ALA A 169 15.53 -4.31 -13.76
CA ALA A 169 16.65 -4.53 -14.68
C ALA A 169 16.91 -6.03 -14.90
N LEU A 170 17.00 -6.82 -13.85
CA LEU A 170 17.18 -8.29 -13.93
C LEU A 170 16.01 -8.95 -14.66
N VAL A 171 14.78 -8.56 -14.33
CA VAL A 171 13.60 -9.13 -14.98
C VAL A 171 13.61 -8.83 -16.47
N ILE A 172 13.89 -7.59 -16.89
CA ILE A 172 13.96 -7.23 -18.32
C ILE A 172 15.03 -8.08 -19.04
N LEU A 173 16.20 -8.25 -18.45
CA LEU A 173 17.27 -9.09 -19.02
C LEU A 173 16.84 -10.54 -19.21
N ILE A 174 16.12 -11.11 -18.26
CA ILE A 174 15.65 -12.51 -18.32
C ILE A 174 14.50 -12.65 -19.32
N LEU A 175 13.57 -11.68 -19.34
CA LEU A 175 12.41 -11.70 -20.23
C LEU A 175 12.76 -11.58 -21.71
N GLN A 176 13.92 -11.01 -22.07
CA GLN A 176 14.42 -11.03 -23.46
C GLN A 176 14.63 -12.46 -23.97
N LYS A 177 14.90 -13.41 -23.09
CA LYS A 177 15.14 -14.81 -23.45
C LYS A 177 13.97 -15.74 -23.08
N TYR A 178 13.33 -15.47 -21.97
CA TYR A 178 12.24 -16.28 -21.41
C TYR A 178 11.06 -15.40 -21.02
N PRO A 179 10.15 -15.06 -21.98
CA PRO A 179 9.03 -14.14 -21.75
C PRO A 179 7.86 -14.85 -21.04
N THR A 180 8.02 -15.27 -19.78
CA THR A 180 7.00 -15.94 -18.98
C THR A 180 6.86 -15.34 -17.59
N ALA A 181 5.70 -15.54 -16.93
CA ALA A 181 5.48 -15.15 -15.55
C ALA A 181 6.44 -15.87 -14.59
N MET A 182 6.76 -17.11 -14.89
CA MET A 182 7.75 -17.90 -14.12
C MET A 182 9.13 -17.24 -14.11
N ALA A 183 9.59 -16.68 -15.23
CA ALA A 183 10.88 -15.98 -15.32
C ALA A 183 10.91 -14.74 -14.39
N VAL A 184 9.81 -14.00 -14.32
CA VAL A 184 9.66 -12.86 -13.36
C VAL A 184 9.77 -13.36 -11.92
N ALA A 185 9.07 -14.43 -11.57
CA ALA A 185 9.10 -15.01 -10.23
C ALA A 185 10.49 -15.54 -9.82
N VAL A 186 11.21 -16.18 -10.75
CA VAL A 186 12.59 -16.64 -10.53
C VAL A 186 13.53 -15.47 -10.28
N ALA A 187 13.49 -14.43 -11.12
CA ALA A 187 14.32 -13.23 -10.95
C ALA A 187 14.08 -12.54 -9.60
N GLN A 188 12.82 -12.41 -9.23
CA GLN A 188 12.42 -11.83 -7.95
C GLN A 188 12.90 -12.66 -6.75
N THR A 189 12.75 -13.98 -6.82
CA THR A 189 13.17 -14.90 -5.77
C THR A 189 14.70 -14.90 -5.62
N ALA A 190 15.44 -14.96 -6.72
CA ALA A 190 16.90 -14.91 -6.70
C ALA A 190 17.43 -13.62 -6.07
N LEU A 191 16.85 -12.48 -6.46
CA LEU A 191 17.23 -11.18 -5.88
C LEU A 191 16.88 -11.12 -4.39
N ASN A 192 15.69 -11.59 -3.98
CA ASN A 192 15.29 -11.60 -2.57
C ASN A 192 16.23 -12.44 -1.72
N VAL A 193 16.60 -13.64 -2.18
CA VAL A 193 17.58 -14.51 -1.50
C VAL A 193 18.94 -13.79 -1.39
N GLY A 194 19.40 -13.13 -2.45
CA GLY A 194 20.64 -12.34 -2.40
C GLY A 194 20.60 -11.22 -1.35
N LEU A 195 19.48 -10.51 -1.26
CA LEU A 195 19.29 -9.46 -0.24
C LEU A 195 19.20 -10.01 1.18
N ILE A 196 18.61 -11.19 1.36
CA ILE A 196 18.58 -11.90 2.63
C ILE A 196 20.00 -12.26 3.06
N LEU A 197 20.80 -12.82 2.16
CA LEU A 197 22.21 -13.17 2.43
C LEU A 197 23.02 -11.92 2.80
N ALA A 198 22.78 -10.79 2.11
CA ALA A 198 23.43 -9.52 2.45
C ALA A 198 23.06 -9.03 3.87
N ARG A 199 21.78 -9.15 4.29
CA ARG A 199 21.33 -8.84 5.66
C ARG A 199 21.96 -9.76 6.69
N MET A 200 22.02 -11.06 6.43
CA MET A 200 22.65 -12.06 7.31
C MET A 200 24.14 -11.73 7.48
N TYR A 201 24.85 -11.53 6.37
CA TYR A 201 26.27 -11.18 6.39
C TYR A 201 26.51 -9.91 7.21
N TYR A 202 25.69 -8.86 7.01
CA TYR A 202 25.80 -7.62 7.77
C TYR A 202 25.60 -7.82 9.28
N CYS A 203 24.63 -8.66 9.67
CA CYS A 203 24.37 -8.96 11.08
C CYS A 203 25.52 -9.70 11.75
N PHE A 204 26.11 -10.68 11.10
CA PHE A 204 27.18 -11.47 11.69
C PHE A 204 28.55 -10.76 11.60
N ALA A 205 28.89 -10.20 10.42
CA ALA A 205 30.20 -9.60 10.19
C ALA A 205 30.37 -8.20 10.78
N TRP A 206 29.31 -7.36 10.78
CA TRP A 206 29.39 -5.96 11.20
C TRP A 206 28.74 -5.68 12.54
N LEU A 207 27.59 -6.32 12.83
CA LEU A 207 26.91 -6.15 14.11
C LEU A 207 27.36 -7.16 15.16
N HIS A 208 28.16 -8.17 14.78
CA HIS A 208 28.70 -9.23 15.64
C HIS A 208 27.64 -9.85 16.56
N ILE A 209 26.43 -10.10 15.99
CA ILE A 209 25.37 -10.72 16.79
C ILE A 209 25.72 -12.19 17.09
N SER A 210 25.34 -12.61 18.28
CA SER A 210 25.32 -14.04 18.65
C SER A 210 23.89 -14.46 19.00
N ILE A 211 23.55 -15.68 18.62
CA ILE A 211 22.24 -16.24 18.82
C ILE A 211 22.44 -17.46 19.71
N ARG A 212 22.03 -17.34 20.97
CA ARG A 212 22.15 -18.42 21.94
C ARG A 212 20.92 -18.48 22.80
N PHE A 213 20.38 -19.67 22.98
CA PHE A 213 19.28 -19.92 23.90
C PHE A 213 19.85 -20.07 25.31
N HIS A 214 19.35 -19.26 26.26
CA HIS A 214 19.78 -19.29 27.65
C HIS A 214 18.69 -19.79 28.58
N TYR A 215 17.48 -19.25 28.46
CA TYR A 215 16.36 -19.59 29.33
C TYR A 215 15.02 -19.32 28.68
N TRP A 216 13.99 -19.98 29.17
CA TRP A 216 12.59 -19.70 28.78
C TRP A 216 11.96 -18.77 29.79
N ASN A 217 11.52 -17.59 29.36
CA ASN A 217 10.82 -16.62 30.19
C ASN A 217 9.34 -16.57 29.79
N GLN A 218 8.47 -17.06 30.67
CA GLN A 218 7.03 -17.11 30.41
C GLN A 218 6.39 -15.73 30.31
N GLU A 219 6.81 -14.76 31.14
CA GLU A 219 6.28 -13.39 31.12
C GLU A 219 6.65 -12.70 29.80
N LEU A 220 7.91 -12.80 29.39
CA LEU A 220 8.35 -12.31 28.08
C LEU A 220 7.58 -12.95 26.93
N PHE A 221 7.34 -14.25 26.99
CA PHE A 221 6.59 -14.97 25.97
C PHE A 221 5.12 -14.52 25.92
N HIS A 222 4.51 -14.26 27.09
CA HIS A 222 3.14 -13.74 27.15
C HIS A 222 3.01 -12.37 26.50
N ASP A 223 3.90 -11.44 26.85
CA ASP A 223 3.93 -10.09 26.28
C ASP A 223 4.23 -10.12 24.75
N PHE A 224 5.15 -10.96 24.36
CA PHE A 224 5.50 -11.20 22.96
C PHE A 224 4.28 -11.71 22.17
N LYS A 225 3.60 -12.74 22.68
CA LYS A 225 2.38 -13.32 22.07
C LYS A 225 1.26 -12.28 21.94
N LYS A 226 1.02 -11.47 22.98
CA LYS A 226 -0.02 -10.44 22.99
C LYS A 226 0.21 -9.38 21.91
N LEU A 227 1.46 -8.89 21.78
CA LEU A 227 1.83 -7.92 20.74
C LEU A 227 1.72 -8.53 19.35
N ALA A 228 2.26 -9.74 19.18
CA ALA A 228 2.23 -10.48 17.93
C ALA A 228 0.80 -10.69 17.41
N LEU A 229 -0.12 -11.14 18.28
CA LEU A 229 -1.51 -11.38 17.91
C LEU A 229 -2.23 -10.08 17.48
N SER A 230 -1.94 -8.96 18.14
CA SER A 230 -2.53 -7.67 17.76
C SER A 230 -2.11 -7.24 16.35
N VAL A 231 -0.82 -7.40 16.01
CA VAL A 231 -0.30 -7.07 14.67
C VAL A 231 -0.85 -8.06 13.62
N PHE A 232 -0.92 -9.35 13.96
CA PHE A 232 -1.49 -10.38 13.09
C PHE A 232 -2.91 -10.07 12.63
N VAL A 233 -3.80 -9.69 13.57
CA VAL A 233 -5.19 -9.37 13.24
C VAL A 233 -5.27 -8.19 12.26
N VAL A 234 -4.49 -7.14 12.48
CA VAL A 234 -4.47 -5.97 11.58
C VAL A 234 -3.97 -6.38 10.19
N THR A 235 -2.87 -7.13 10.12
CA THR A 235 -2.30 -7.58 8.84
C THR A 235 -3.25 -8.51 8.09
N LEU A 236 -3.96 -9.39 8.81
CA LEU A 236 -4.99 -10.26 8.22
C LEU A 236 -6.09 -9.44 7.55
N ILE A 237 -6.60 -8.43 8.24
CA ILE A 237 -7.65 -7.55 7.70
C ILE A 237 -7.17 -6.83 6.44
N ASP A 238 -5.92 -6.33 6.45
CA ASP A 238 -5.32 -5.67 5.30
C ASP A 238 -5.24 -6.60 4.09
N GLN A 239 -4.78 -7.84 4.25
CA GLN A 239 -4.71 -8.79 3.14
C GLN A 239 -6.10 -9.16 2.62
N VAL A 240 -7.05 -9.44 3.52
CA VAL A 240 -8.44 -9.74 3.14
C VAL A 240 -9.01 -8.58 2.33
N PHE A 241 -8.80 -7.35 2.76
CA PHE A 241 -9.38 -6.20 2.06
C PHE A 241 -8.75 -5.94 0.68
N TRP A 242 -7.40 -6.02 0.57
CA TRP A 242 -6.69 -5.57 -0.63
C TRP A 242 -6.38 -6.69 -1.63
N LYS A 243 -6.34 -7.96 -1.20
CA LYS A 243 -5.91 -9.08 -2.06
C LYS A 243 -7.00 -10.05 -2.44
N THR A 244 -8.09 -10.14 -1.66
CA THR A 244 -9.14 -11.14 -1.90
C THR A 244 -9.83 -10.97 -3.26
N ASN A 245 -10.07 -9.74 -3.71
CA ASN A 245 -10.73 -9.50 -5.00
C ASN A 245 -9.95 -10.10 -6.19
N GLN A 246 -8.62 -10.06 -6.15
CA GLN A 246 -7.79 -10.69 -7.19
C GLN A 246 -7.94 -12.22 -7.18
N ILE A 247 -8.04 -12.82 -5.99
CA ILE A 247 -8.26 -14.28 -5.84
C ILE A 247 -9.66 -14.65 -6.31
N ILE A 248 -10.70 -13.93 -5.89
CA ILE A 248 -12.08 -14.15 -6.36
C ILE A 248 -12.14 -14.12 -7.88
N LEU A 249 -11.54 -13.10 -8.50
CA LEU A 249 -11.50 -12.97 -9.95
C LEU A 249 -10.73 -14.09 -10.63
N GLY A 250 -9.62 -14.52 -10.05
CA GLY A 250 -8.86 -15.66 -10.53
C GLY A 250 -9.70 -16.96 -10.56
N ILE A 251 -10.50 -17.18 -9.50
CA ILE A 251 -11.38 -18.35 -9.39
C ILE A 251 -12.53 -18.29 -10.39
N VAL A 252 -13.15 -17.08 -10.57
CA VAL A 252 -14.42 -16.95 -11.29
C VAL A 252 -14.25 -16.58 -12.77
N ARG A 253 -13.22 -15.81 -13.10
CA ARG A 253 -13.02 -15.19 -14.42
C ARG A 253 -11.65 -15.43 -15.04
N GLY A 254 -10.73 -16.08 -14.31
CA GLY A 254 -9.39 -16.41 -14.78
C GLY A 254 -8.38 -15.26 -14.75
N THR A 255 -7.19 -15.54 -15.27
CA THR A 255 -5.99 -14.69 -15.18
C THR A 255 -6.16 -13.33 -15.87
N ALA A 256 -6.81 -13.29 -17.04
CA ALA A 256 -7.03 -12.03 -17.77
C ALA A 256 -7.84 -10.99 -16.98
N ALA A 257 -8.85 -11.43 -16.20
CA ALA A 257 -9.63 -10.54 -15.33
C ALA A 257 -8.80 -10.04 -14.15
N VAL A 258 -7.92 -10.89 -13.60
CA VAL A 258 -6.96 -10.50 -12.57
C VAL A 258 -5.99 -9.44 -13.09
N ALA A 259 -5.50 -9.56 -14.32
CA ALA A 259 -4.64 -8.56 -14.96
C ALA A 259 -5.32 -7.18 -15.00
N VAL A 260 -6.56 -7.12 -15.49
CA VAL A 260 -7.35 -5.88 -15.57
C VAL A 260 -7.55 -5.26 -14.18
N TYR A 261 -7.92 -6.05 -13.19
CA TYR A 261 -8.09 -5.57 -11.82
C TYR A 261 -6.78 -5.10 -11.19
N SER A 262 -5.66 -5.76 -11.50
CA SER A 262 -4.34 -5.41 -10.98
C SER A 262 -3.83 -4.08 -11.52
N ILE A 263 -4.15 -3.74 -12.78
CA ILE A 263 -3.89 -2.41 -13.35
C ILE A 263 -4.62 -1.32 -12.53
N ALA A 264 -5.91 -1.52 -12.27
CA ALA A 264 -6.68 -0.61 -11.42
C ALA A 264 -6.10 -0.54 -9.99
N SER A 265 -5.68 -1.70 -9.44
CA SER A 265 -5.08 -1.78 -8.10
C SER A 265 -3.83 -0.92 -7.98
N LEU A 266 -2.95 -0.95 -8.96
CA LEU A 266 -1.75 -0.12 -8.96
C LEU A 266 -2.10 1.38 -8.93
N ILE A 267 -3.12 1.81 -9.68
CA ILE A 267 -3.54 3.20 -9.75
C ILE A 267 -4.10 3.65 -8.40
N TYR A 268 -5.06 2.94 -7.83
CA TYR A 268 -5.66 3.36 -6.56
C TYR A 268 -4.72 3.23 -5.36
N MET A 269 -3.76 2.31 -5.36
CA MET A 269 -2.72 2.22 -4.33
C MET A 269 -1.78 3.43 -4.37
N ASN A 270 -1.36 3.88 -5.56
CA ASN A 270 -0.58 5.11 -5.70
C ASN A 270 -1.39 6.35 -5.32
N TYR A 271 -2.69 6.38 -5.64
CA TYR A 271 -3.61 7.43 -5.20
C TYR A 271 -3.70 7.52 -3.67
N MET A 272 -3.80 6.37 -2.98
CA MET A 272 -3.74 6.30 -1.52
C MET A 272 -2.42 6.84 -0.96
N ALA A 273 -1.31 6.52 -1.60
CA ALA A 273 0.02 6.96 -1.16
C ALA A 273 0.15 8.48 -1.10
N LEU A 274 -0.54 9.22 -1.96
CA LEU A 274 -0.56 10.69 -1.93
C LEU A 274 -1.14 11.24 -0.62
N SER A 275 -2.23 10.66 -0.13
CA SER A 275 -2.86 11.09 1.12
C SER A 275 -2.03 10.67 2.35
N THR A 276 -1.55 9.44 2.38
CA THR A 276 -0.78 8.91 3.51
C THR A 276 0.55 9.64 3.69
N ALA A 277 1.17 10.10 2.60
CA ALA A 277 2.37 10.92 2.65
C ALA A 277 2.14 12.25 3.37
N ILE A 278 0.97 12.87 3.18
CA ILE A 278 0.61 14.12 3.86
C ILE A 278 0.31 13.86 5.34
N SER A 279 -0.60 12.91 5.64
CA SER A 279 -1.03 12.67 7.02
C SER A 279 0.07 12.15 7.93
N GLY A 280 1.02 11.36 7.39
CA GLY A 280 2.15 10.82 8.15
C GLY A 280 3.07 11.88 8.77
N VAL A 281 3.20 13.03 8.11
CA VAL A 281 4.02 14.15 8.62
C VAL A 281 3.42 14.81 9.86
N TYR A 282 2.08 14.75 10.01
CA TYR A 282 1.38 15.44 11.11
C TYR A 282 1.24 14.61 12.38
N LEU A 283 1.52 13.31 12.36
CA LEU A 283 1.36 12.45 13.54
C LEU A 283 2.14 12.93 14.78
N PRO A 284 3.41 13.36 14.69
CA PRO A 284 4.13 13.88 15.86
C PRO A 284 3.48 15.16 16.44
N HIS A 285 3.07 16.08 15.57
CA HIS A 285 2.42 17.33 15.98
C HIS A 285 1.07 17.06 16.65
N ILE A 286 0.26 16.15 16.12
CA ILE A 286 -1.02 15.75 16.74
C ILE A 286 -0.77 15.09 18.10
N THR A 287 0.24 14.23 18.20
CA THR A 287 0.59 13.58 19.46
C THR A 287 0.98 14.61 20.53
N GLU A 288 1.71 15.65 20.13
CA GLU A 288 2.05 16.78 21.01
C GLU A 288 0.81 17.56 21.45
N MET A 289 -0.11 17.90 20.52
CA MET A 289 -1.36 18.59 20.84
C MET A 289 -2.22 17.79 21.85
N VAL A 290 -2.35 16.48 21.65
CA VAL A 290 -3.09 15.58 22.56
C VAL A 290 -2.40 15.49 23.93
N ALA A 291 -1.06 15.39 23.97
CA ALA A 291 -0.29 15.33 25.22
C ALA A 291 -0.41 16.64 26.01
N GLN A 292 -0.45 17.78 25.31
CA GLN A 292 -0.70 19.12 25.90
C GLN A 292 -2.16 19.35 26.29
N ARG A 293 -3.05 18.40 26.06
CA ARG A 293 -4.50 18.50 26.32
C ARG A 293 -5.13 19.74 25.64
N ARG A 294 -4.72 20.03 24.41
CA ARG A 294 -5.32 21.15 23.67
C ARG A 294 -6.81 20.94 23.46
N PRO A 295 -7.60 22.02 23.35
CA PRO A 295 -9.03 21.95 23.06
C PRO A 295 -9.32 21.13 21.80
N ILE A 296 -10.48 20.48 21.77
CA ILE A 296 -10.88 19.65 20.62
C ILE A 296 -11.13 20.51 19.36
N GLU A 297 -11.42 21.77 19.54
CA GLU A 297 -11.60 22.77 18.47
C GLU A 297 -10.30 22.98 17.68
N ASP A 298 -9.13 22.94 18.34
CA ASP A 298 -7.83 23.04 17.68
C ASP A 298 -7.57 21.81 16.81
N LEU A 299 -7.89 20.61 17.32
CA LEU A 299 -7.78 19.36 16.58
C LEU A 299 -8.78 19.32 15.40
N SER A 300 -10.00 19.84 15.60
CA SER A 300 -11.01 19.96 14.54
C SER A 300 -10.56 20.94 13.45
N SER A 301 -9.97 22.06 13.83
CA SER A 301 -9.42 23.05 12.90
C SER A 301 -8.29 22.45 12.05
N LEU A 302 -7.37 21.70 12.69
CA LEU A 302 -6.30 20.98 12.00
C LEU A 302 -6.87 19.90 11.07
N PHE A 303 -7.85 19.11 11.54
CA PHE A 303 -8.54 18.08 10.75
C PHE A 303 -9.15 18.67 9.47
N ILE A 304 -9.86 19.79 9.60
CA ILE A 304 -10.47 20.51 8.48
C ILE A 304 -9.38 21.05 7.53
N GLN A 305 -8.35 21.69 8.08
CA GLN A 305 -7.31 22.33 7.27
C GLN A 305 -6.56 21.28 6.43
N ILE A 306 -6.11 20.18 7.04
CA ILE A 306 -5.36 19.15 6.32
C ILE A 306 -6.25 18.39 5.34
N GLY A 307 -7.49 18.09 5.73
CA GLY A 307 -8.46 17.47 4.81
C GLY A 307 -8.73 18.32 3.56
N ARG A 308 -8.76 19.65 3.67
CA ARG A 308 -8.85 20.57 2.51
C ARG A 308 -7.63 20.44 1.59
N TRP A 309 -6.40 20.43 2.15
CA TRP A 309 -5.18 20.25 1.37
C TRP A 309 -5.13 18.89 0.67
N GLN A 310 -5.51 17.83 1.38
CA GLN A 310 -5.64 16.51 0.81
C GLN A 310 -6.67 16.48 -0.32
N TYR A 311 -7.82 17.14 -0.12
CA TYR A 311 -8.86 17.19 -1.14
C TYR A 311 -8.44 17.95 -2.39
N TYR A 312 -7.72 19.07 -2.28
CA TYR A 312 -7.17 19.75 -3.45
C TYR A 312 -6.29 18.84 -4.30
N LEU A 313 -5.41 18.08 -3.67
CA LEU A 313 -4.52 17.18 -4.39
C LEU A 313 -5.27 15.97 -4.97
N LEU A 314 -6.07 15.31 -4.15
CA LEU A 314 -6.78 14.09 -4.55
C LEU A 314 -7.85 14.38 -5.61
N ALA A 315 -8.56 15.50 -5.51
CA ALA A 315 -9.55 15.89 -6.50
C ALA A 315 -8.92 16.24 -7.86
N LEU A 316 -7.72 16.84 -7.90
CA LEU A 316 -6.97 17.02 -9.15
C LEU A 316 -6.74 15.68 -9.84
N VAL A 317 -6.22 14.69 -9.10
CA VAL A 317 -5.91 13.37 -9.65
C VAL A 317 -7.19 12.62 -10.06
N ALA A 318 -8.23 12.66 -9.20
CA ALA A 318 -9.49 11.98 -9.48
C ALA A 318 -10.20 12.57 -10.72
N THR A 319 -10.31 13.89 -10.82
CA THR A 319 -10.95 14.53 -11.98
C THR A 319 -10.12 14.41 -13.24
N GLY A 320 -8.80 14.52 -13.15
CA GLY A 320 -7.89 14.22 -14.26
C GLY A 320 -8.05 12.78 -14.75
N PHE A 321 -8.19 11.82 -13.84
CA PHE A 321 -8.42 10.43 -14.21
C PHE A 321 -9.83 10.20 -14.81
N ILE A 322 -10.86 10.89 -14.32
CA ILE A 322 -12.20 10.82 -14.92
C ILE A 322 -12.17 11.27 -16.37
N ILE A 323 -11.46 12.37 -16.68
CA ILE A 323 -11.41 12.94 -18.03
C ILE A 323 -10.48 12.12 -18.94
N PHE A 324 -9.27 11.87 -18.49
CA PHE A 324 -8.17 11.33 -19.32
C PHE A 324 -7.86 9.85 -19.05
N GLY A 325 -8.48 9.22 -18.07
CA GLY A 325 -8.12 7.88 -17.59
C GLY A 325 -8.26 6.78 -18.64
N LYS A 326 -9.25 6.87 -19.54
CA LYS A 326 -9.40 5.92 -20.65
C LYS A 326 -8.21 6.01 -21.60
N GLN A 327 -7.83 7.25 -21.99
CA GLN A 327 -6.67 7.48 -22.84
C GLN A 327 -5.38 7.07 -22.14
N PHE A 328 -5.27 7.35 -20.84
CA PHE A 328 -4.13 6.93 -20.03
C PHE A 328 -3.94 5.41 -20.03
N ILE A 329 -5.00 4.66 -19.71
CA ILE A 329 -4.94 3.19 -19.67
C ILE A 329 -4.58 2.62 -21.04
N HIS A 330 -5.18 3.13 -22.11
CA HIS A 330 -4.87 2.71 -23.46
C HIS A 330 -3.41 2.95 -23.84
N LEU A 331 -2.85 4.13 -23.54
CA LEU A 331 -1.45 4.47 -23.81
C LEU A 331 -0.46 3.74 -22.91
N TRP A 332 -0.87 3.39 -21.70
CA TRP A 332 -0.01 2.82 -20.65
C TRP A 332 -0.06 1.30 -20.60
N ALA A 333 -1.25 0.71 -20.56
CA ALA A 333 -1.44 -0.74 -20.45
C ALA A 333 -1.79 -1.41 -21.79
N GLY A 334 -2.23 -0.62 -22.79
CA GLY A 334 -2.62 -1.11 -24.10
C GLY A 334 -4.10 -1.50 -24.18
N ASN A 335 -4.46 -2.20 -25.26
CA ASN A 335 -5.83 -2.65 -25.52
C ASN A 335 -6.23 -3.81 -24.60
N GLY A 336 -7.53 -3.89 -24.31
CA GLY A 336 -8.10 -4.96 -23.49
C GLY A 336 -8.04 -4.71 -21.98
N PHE A 337 -7.70 -3.48 -21.56
CA PHE A 337 -7.70 -3.03 -20.17
C PHE A 337 -8.73 -1.94 -19.88
N GLU A 338 -9.72 -1.76 -20.76
CA GLU A 338 -10.71 -0.68 -20.69
C GLU A 338 -11.51 -0.72 -19.37
N ASP A 339 -11.84 -1.91 -18.88
CA ASP A 339 -12.56 -2.09 -17.61
C ASP A 339 -11.76 -1.59 -16.39
N SER A 340 -10.42 -1.53 -16.49
CA SER A 340 -9.58 -0.97 -15.42
C SER A 340 -9.93 0.49 -15.11
N TYR A 341 -10.44 1.24 -16.10
CA TYR A 341 -10.92 2.61 -15.91
C TYR A 341 -12.13 2.64 -14.95
N TRP A 342 -13.15 1.82 -15.22
CA TRP A 342 -14.34 1.78 -14.39
C TRP A 342 -14.05 1.24 -13.00
N ILE A 343 -13.25 0.17 -12.90
CA ILE A 343 -12.81 -0.39 -11.63
C ILE A 343 -12.09 0.69 -10.79
N THR A 344 -11.19 1.45 -11.42
CA THR A 344 -10.45 2.51 -10.73
C THR A 344 -11.41 3.60 -10.22
N ILE A 345 -12.30 4.12 -11.05
CA ILE A 345 -13.27 5.18 -10.66
C ILE A 345 -14.15 4.72 -9.51
N LEU A 346 -14.72 3.50 -9.61
CA LEU A 346 -15.61 2.94 -8.59
C LEU A 346 -14.93 2.77 -7.22
N ILE A 347 -13.60 2.69 -7.21
CA ILE A 347 -12.82 2.60 -5.96
C ILE A 347 -12.32 3.98 -5.53
N ILE A 348 -11.71 4.80 -6.41
CA ILE A 348 -11.09 6.06 -5.98
C ILE A 348 -12.09 7.10 -5.50
N LEU A 349 -13.31 7.15 -6.06
CA LEU A 349 -14.31 8.13 -5.62
C LEU A 349 -14.76 7.89 -4.16
N PRO A 350 -15.23 6.68 -3.77
CA PRO A 350 -15.49 6.38 -2.37
C PRO A 350 -14.25 6.51 -1.48
N PHE A 351 -13.09 6.10 -1.98
CA PHE A 351 -11.84 6.14 -1.26
C PHE A 351 -11.36 7.56 -0.98
N THR A 352 -11.67 8.52 -1.85
CA THR A 352 -11.39 9.95 -1.61
C THR A 352 -12.02 10.41 -0.30
N ILE A 353 -13.22 9.95 0.03
CA ILE A 353 -13.93 10.28 1.28
C ILE A 353 -13.14 9.82 2.52
N ASP A 354 -12.56 8.63 2.48
CA ASP A 354 -11.70 8.11 3.55
C ASP A 354 -10.37 8.86 3.61
N LEU A 355 -9.73 9.05 2.46
CA LEU A 355 -8.39 9.60 2.35
C LEU A 355 -8.29 11.06 2.80
N ILE A 356 -9.31 11.89 2.56
CA ILE A 356 -9.33 13.28 3.04
C ILE A 356 -9.52 13.41 4.56
N GLN A 357 -9.86 12.30 5.22
CA GLN A 357 -10.00 12.19 6.67
C GLN A 357 -8.83 11.43 7.33
N ASN A 358 -7.79 11.14 6.59
CA ASN A 358 -6.66 10.31 7.04
C ASN A 358 -5.97 10.88 8.29
N ILE A 359 -6.04 12.20 8.50
CA ILE A 359 -5.55 12.85 9.73
C ILE A 359 -6.33 12.39 10.98
N GLY A 360 -7.59 11.99 10.81
CA GLY A 360 -8.39 11.41 11.89
C GLY A 360 -7.81 10.12 12.46
N LEU A 361 -7.12 9.32 11.63
CA LEU A 361 -6.41 8.13 12.10
C LEU A 361 -5.25 8.50 13.03
N ALA A 362 -4.51 9.55 12.70
CA ALA A 362 -3.43 10.06 13.55
C ALA A 362 -3.98 10.59 14.89
N ILE A 363 -5.14 11.26 14.88
CA ILE A 363 -5.83 11.71 16.10
C ILE A 363 -6.23 10.51 16.96
N LEU A 364 -6.81 9.45 16.37
CA LEU A 364 -7.19 8.23 17.10
C LEU A 364 -5.97 7.51 17.69
N GLN A 365 -4.86 7.46 16.96
CA GLN A 365 -3.60 6.90 17.45
C GLN A 365 -3.06 7.68 18.65
N ALA A 366 -3.01 9.01 18.54
CA ALA A 366 -2.55 9.89 19.61
C ALA A 366 -3.43 9.80 20.86
N MET A 367 -4.76 9.63 20.71
CA MET A 367 -5.73 9.47 21.80
C MET A 367 -5.81 8.03 22.34
N ASN A 368 -5.04 7.08 21.81
CA ASN A 368 -5.10 5.65 22.15
C ASN A 368 -6.51 5.05 21.96
N ARG A 369 -7.25 5.50 20.93
CA ARG A 369 -8.60 5.02 20.58
C ARG A 369 -8.66 4.32 19.21
N TYR A 370 -7.54 3.73 18.81
CA TYR A 370 -7.40 3.09 17.49
C TYR A 370 -8.22 1.77 17.39
N ASP A 371 -8.57 1.14 18.52
CA ASP A 371 -9.31 -0.12 18.56
C ASP A 371 -10.65 -0.06 17.82
N PHE A 372 -11.37 1.07 17.95
CA PHE A 372 -12.63 1.24 17.24
C PHE A 372 -12.42 1.22 15.72
N ARG A 373 -11.40 1.92 15.23
CA ARG A 373 -11.04 1.93 13.80
C ARG A 373 -10.73 0.53 13.31
N ALA A 374 -9.98 -0.27 14.08
CA ALA A 374 -9.65 -1.65 13.72
C ALA A 374 -10.93 -2.51 13.58
N LYS A 375 -11.91 -2.36 14.49
CA LYS A 375 -13.19 -3.05 14.40
C LYS A 375 -13.99 -2.67 13.16
N ILE A 376 -14.07 -1.36 12.85
CA ILE A 376 -14.78 -0.89 11.65
C ILE A 376 -14.08 -1.37 10.39
N TYR A 377 -12.75 -1.37 10.37
CA TYR A 377 -11.98 -1.85 9.23
C TYR A 377 -12.20 -3.36 8.99
N LEU A 378 -12.27 -4.16 10.07
CA LEU A 378 -12.66 -5.57 10.00
C LEU A 378 -14.06 -5.75 9.41
N LEU A 379 -15.05 -5.01 9.93
CA LEU A 379 -16.43 -5.07 9.41
C LEU A 379 -16.51 -4.66 7.94
N THR A 380 -15.78 -3.63 7.55
CA THR A 380 -15.67 -3.17 6.16
C THR A 380 -15.06 -4.27 5.27
N GLY A 381 -14.02 -4.96 5.75
CA GLY A 381 -13.40 -6.09 5.05
C GLY A 381 -14.34 -7.27 4.88
N VAL A 382 -15.07 -7.64 5.94
CA VAL A 382 -16.08 -8.71 5.87
C VAL A 382 -17.22 -8.34 4.93
N LEU A 383 -17.72 -7.10 5.00
CA LEU A 383 -18.78 -6.61 4.09
C LEU A 383 -18.29 -6.63 2.63
N ASN A 384 -17.05 -6.19 2.39
CA ASN A 384 -16.45 -6.27 1.06
C ASN A 384 -16.41 -7.73 0.56
N LEU A 385 -15.96 -8.67 1.37
CA LEU A 385 -15.88 -10.08 1.01
C LEU A 385 -17.26 -10.68 0.65
N VAL A 386 -18.25 -10.43 1.50
CA VAL A 386 -19.63 -10.93 1.31
C VAL A 386 -20.25 -10.37 0.02
N LEU A 387 -19.98 -9.11 -0.31
CA LEU A 387 -20.51 -8.49 -1.53
C LEU A 387 -19.66 -8.82 -2.77
N ALA A 388 -18.34 -8.93 -2.63
CA ALA A 388 -17.44 -9.15 -3.76
C ALA A 388 -17.63 -10.53 -4.42
N ILE A 389 -17.99 -11.57 -3.65
CA ILE A 389 -18.22 -12.91 -4.21
C ILE A 389 -19.39 -12.89 -5.20
N PRO A 390 -20.65 -12.56 -4.82
CA PRO A 390 -21.77 -12.58 -5.74
C PRO A 390 -21.65 -11.54 -6.87
N LEU A 391 -21.15 -10.34 -6.57
CA LEU A 391 -20.96 -9.30 -7.57
C LEU A 391 -19.82 -9.63 -8.54
N GLY A 392 -18.74 -10.26 -8.05
CA GLY A 392 -17.64 -10.74 -8.87
C GLY A 392 -18.06 -11.86 -9.83
N ILE A 393 -18.91 -12.80 -9.37
CA ILE A 393 -19.50 -13.83 -10.22
C ILE A 393 -20.33 -13.20 -11.35
N LYS A 394 -21.17 -12.22 -11.02
CA LYS A 394 -22.11 -11.63 -11.97
C LYS A 394 -21.45 -10.60 -12.90
N PHE A 395 -20.65 -9.69 -12.35
CA PHE A 395 -20.13 -8.52 -13.05
C PHE A 395 -18.59 -8.48 -13.15
N GLY A 396 -17.90 -9.54 -12.73
CA GLY A 396 -16.43 -9.60 -12.80
C GLY A 396 -15.73 -8.51 -11.95
N GLY A 397 -14.69 -7.93 -12.50
CA GLY A 397 -13.87 -6.91 -11.80
C GLY A 397 -14.64 -5.66 -11.41
N ILE A 398 -15.60 -5.23 -12.22
CA ILE A 398 -16.50 -4.10 -11.91
C ILE A 398 -17.34 -4.42 -10.68
N GLY A 399 -17.86 -5.65 -10.58
CA GLY A 399 -18.61 -6.10 -9.40
C GLY A 399 -17.79 -6.08 -8.12
N CYS A 400 -16.55 -6.55 -8.16
CA CYS A 400 -15.61 -6.47 -7.05
C CYS A 400 -15.32 -5.01 -6.65
N ALA A 401 -15.19 -4.11 -7.63
CA ALA A 401 -14.95 -2.68 -7.38
C ALA A 401 -16.15 -2.00 -6.71
N VAL A 402 -17.38 -2.32 -7.16
CA VAL A 402 -18.62 -1.84 -6.51
C VAL A 402 -18.69 -2.32 -5.07
N ALA A 403 -18.39 -3.61 -4.81
CA ALA A 403 -18.35 -4.16 -3.45
C ALA A 403 -17.36 -3.38 -2.55
N THR A 404 -16.15 -3.15 -3.05
CA THR A 404 -15.11 -2.41 -2.34
C THR A 404 -15.53 -0.96 -2.07
N GLY A 405 -15.99 -0.24 -3.10
CA GLY A 405 -16.42 1.15 -2.97
C GLY A 405 -17.59 1.32 -2.01
N PHE A 406 -18.60 0.45 -2.10
CA PHE A 406 -19.74 0.45 -1.19
C PHE A 406 -19.33 0.17 0.26
N SER A 407 -18.49 -0.83 0.49
CA SER A 407 -18.01 -1.17 1.83
C SER A 407 -17.20 -0.04 2.45
N MET A 408 -16.39 0.67 1.66
CA MET A 408 -15.67 1.87 2.11
C MET A 408 -16.61 3.01 2.49
N LEU A 409 -17.63 3.27 1.67
CA LEU A 409 -18.62 4.30 1.96
C LEU A 409 -19.36 4.01 3.28
N MET A 410 -19.78 2.77 3.49
CA MET A 410 -20.47 2.37 4.72
C MET A 410 -19.55 2.49 5.94
N GLY A 411 -18.38 1.86 5.92
CA GLY A 411 -17.45 1.84 7.05
C GLY A 411 -16.81 3.20 7.29
N ASN A 412 -16.04 3.67 6.34
CA ASN A 412 -15.19 4.86 6.49
C ASN A 412 -15.97 6.16 6.22
N GLY A 413 -16.91 6.14 5.26
CA GLY A 413 -17.74 7.29 4.95
C GLY A 413 -18.80 7.58 6.02
N ILE A 414 -19.57 6.59 6.47
CA ILE A 414 -20.70 6.82 7.37
C ILE A 414 -20.31 6.54 8.82
N VAL A 415 -19.88 5.31 9.14
CA VAL A 415 -19.67 4.91 10.54
C VAL A 415 -18.53 5.68 11.18
N MET A 416 -17.41 5.89 10.48
CA MET A 416 -16.29 6.65 11.02
C MET A 416 -16.63 8.13 11.22
N ASN A 417 -17.40 8.76 10.31
CA ASN A 417 -17.84 10.15 10.49
C ASN A 417 -18.75 10.30 11.72
N TYR A 418 -19.67 9.34 11.93
CA TYR A 418 -20.49 9.32 13.15
C TYR A 418 -19.62 9.19 14.40
N PHE A 419 -18.60 8.32 14.36
CA PHE A 419 -17.68 8.12 15.48
C PHE A 419 -16.85 9.38 15.76
N TYR A 420 -16.26 10.00 14.76
CA TYR A 420 -15.50 11.23 14.89
C TYR A 420 -16.34 12.34 15.54
N LYS A 421 -17.61 12.50 15.08
CA LYS A 421 -18.51 13.51 15.65
C LYS A 421 -18.90 13.21 17.09
N LYS A 422 -19.40 11.98 17.36
CA LYS A 422 -20.05 11.65 18.64
C LYS A 422 -19.07 11.32 19.76
N TYR A 423 -17.99 10.60 19.44
CA TYR A 423 -17.09 10.06 20.46
C TYR A 423 -15.74 10.78 20.56
N ILE A 424 -15.31 11.43 19.50
CA ILE A 424 -14.09 12.24 19.51
C ILE A 424 -14.41 13.72 19.69
N GLY A 425 -15.55 14.18 19.18
CA GLY A 425 -16.00 15.57 19.27
C GLY A 425 -15.49 16.46 18.13
N LEU A 426 -15.01 15.87 17.01
CA LEU A 426 -14.57 16.63 15.85
C LEU A 426 -15.77 17.28 15.14
N ASP A 427 -15.58 18.49 14.62
CA ASP A 427 -16.62 19.24 13.88
C ASP A 427 -16.75 18.71 12.44
N ILE A 428 -17.37 17.52 12.32
CA ILE A 428 -17.61 16.86 11.03
C ILE A 428 -18.58 17.65 10.14
N PRO A 429 -19.64 18.29 10.65
CA PRO A 429 -20.49 19.14 9.81
C PRO A 429 -19.73 20.30 9.15
N ALA A 430 -18.89 21.03 9.91
CA ALA A 430 -18.06 22.10 9.34
C ALA A 430 -17.05 21.54 8.31
N PHE A 431 -16.47 20.38 8.57
CA PHE A 431 -15.59 19.70 7.61
C PHE A 431 -16.31 19.48 6.26
N TRP A 432 -17.45 18.79 6.26
CA TRP A 432 -18.18 18.47 5.03
C TRP A 432 -18.73 19.73 4.34
N LYS A 433 -19.13 20.75 5.09
CA LYS A 433 -19.52 22.04 4.51
C LYS A 433 -18.38 22.67 3.71
N GLN A 434 -17.16 22.63 4.25
CA GLN A 434 -15.99 23.21 3.56
C GLN A 434 -15.55 22.34 2.38
N ILE A 435 -15.58 21.01 2.50
CA ILE A 435 -15.32 20.12 1.37
C ILE A 435 -16.36 20.31 0.26
N GLY A 436 -17.65 20.44 0.60
CA GLY A 436 -18.72 20.71 -0.36
C GLY A 436 -18.50 22.00 -1.15
N GLN A 437 -18.03 23.08 -0.50
CA GLN A 437 -17.67 24.32 -1.18
C GLN A 437 -16.55 24.15 -2.21
N ILE A 438 -15.53 23.36 -1.86
CA ILE A 438 -14.44 23.04 -2.78
C ILE A 438 -14.95 22.16 -3.93
N THR A 439 -15.86 21.24 -3.66
CA THR A 439 -16.44 20.32 -4.66
C THR A 439 -17.14 21.05 -5.79
N ILE A 440 -17.75 22.22 -5.51
CA ILE A 440 -18.36 23.05 -6.56
C ILE A 440 -17.29 23.54 -7.54
N SER A 441 -16.16 24.03 -7.04
CA SER A 441 -15.03 24.48 -7.89
C SER A 441 -14.40 23.32 -8.64
N VAL A 442 -14.31 22.15 -8.01
CA VAL A 442 -13.83 20.90 -8.63
C VAL A 442 -14.76 20.45 -9.76
N GLY A 443 -16.09 20.56 -9.56
CA GLY A 443 -17.09 20.29 -10.58
C GLY A 443 -16.95 21.21 -11.80
N LEU A 444 -16.67 22.49 -11.57
CA LEU A 444 -16.39 23.45 -12.64
C LEU A 444 -15.12 23.06 -13.42
N CYS A 445 -14.04 22.67 -12.71
CA CYS A 445 -12.82 22.18 -13.33
C CYS A 445 -13.09 20.94 -14.21
N LEU A 446 -13.94 20.03 -13.74
CA LEU A 446 -14.30 18.81 -14.48
C LEU A 446 -15.05 19.15 -15.77
N LEU A 447 -16.01 20.06 -15.73
CA LEU A 447 -16.77 20.51 -16.91
C LEU A 447 -15.86 21.18 -17.94
N ILE A 448 -15.02 22.13 -17.52
CA ILE A 448 -14.10 22.84 -18.42
C ILE A 448 -13.04 21.86 -18.96
N GLY A 449 -12.51 20.95 -18.12
CA GLY A 449 -11.55 19.95 -18.53
C GLY A 449 -12.09 18.98 -19.59
N TYR A 450 -13.37 18.60 -19.47
CA TYR A 450 -14.05 17.81 -20.49
C TYR A 450 -14.23 18.56 -21.80
N GLY A 451 -14.50 19.85 -21.74
CA GLY A 451 -14.50 20.73 -22.91
C GLY A 451 -13.11 20.81 -23.56
N LEU A 452 -12.06 20.96 -22.76
CA LEU A 452 -10.67 21.03 -23.22
C LEU A 452 -10.22 19.72 -23.91
N ASP A 453 -10.65 18.58 -23.39
CA ASP A 453 -10.36 17.28 -24.03
C ASP A 453 -10.99 17.15 -25.41
N ARG A 454 -12.23 17.66 -25.59
CA ARG A 454 -12.92 17.67 -26.89
C ARG A 454 -12.30 18.66 -27.88
N MET A 455 -11.79 19.80 -27.41
CA MET A 455 -11.21 20.84 -28.25
C MET A 455 -9.78 20.51 -28.73
N LEU A 456 -9.07 19.65 -28.02
CA LEU A 456 -7.70 19.23 -28.37
C LEU A 456 -7.70 17.80 -28.92
N PRO A 457 -8.05 17.59 -30.19
CA PRO A 457 -8.05 16.26 -30.79
C PRO A 457 -6.60 15.77 -30.93
N GLY A 458 -6.23 14.74 -30.18
CA GLY A 458 -4.92 14.11 -30.26
C GLY A 458 -4.89 12.87 -29.36
N SER A 459 -4.55 11.71 -29.95
CA SER A 459 -4.45 10.43 -29.24
C SER A 459 -3.02 10.03 -28.88
N GLY A 460 -2.02 10.79 -29.35
CA GLY A 460 -0.61 10.48 -29.13
C GLY A 460 -0.12 10.85 -27.71
N LYS A 461 1.03 10.28 -27.32
CA LYS A 461 1.65 10.48 -25.99
C LYS A 461 1.93 11.97 -25.70
N ILE A 462 2.40 12.73 -26.68
CA ILE A 462 2.72 14.17 -26.53
C ILE A 462 1.42 14.97 -26.30
N ALA A 463 0.39 14.73 -27.13
CA ALA A 463 -0.92 15.39 -26.98
C ALA A 463 -1.53 15.09 -25.60
N PHE A 464 -1.42 13.86 -25.13
CA PHE A 464 -1.86 13.46 -23.80
C PHE A 464 -1.14 14.23 -22.68
N LEU A 465 0.18 14.37 -22.76
CA LEU A 465 0.96 15.15 -21.77
C LEU A 465 0.58 16.63 -21.79
N CYS A 466 0.37 17.22 -22.98
CA CYS A 466 -0.10 18.60 -23.11
C CYS A 466 -1.50 18.80 -22.48
N LYS A 467 -2.42 17.86 -22.69
CA LYS A 467 -3.76 17.88 -22.09
C LYS A 467 -3.69 17.83 -20.55
N ILE A 468 -2.90 16.92 -19.98
CA ILE A 468 -2.73 16.81 -18.53
C ILE A 468 -2.11 18.09 -17.97
N PHE A 469 -1.06 18.61 -18.61
CA PHE A 469 -0.42 19.84 -18.16
C PHE A 469 -1.39 21.02 -18.20
N GLY A 470 -2.09 21.20 -19.33
CA GLY A 470 -3.11 22.27 -19.50
C GLY A 470 -4.22 22.16 -18.45
N TYR A 471 -4.71 20.93 -18.21
CA TYR A 471 -5.71 20.69 -17.17
C TYR A 471 -5.19 20.98 -15.76
N THR A 472 -3.97 20.59 -15.44
CA THR A 472 -3.34 20.82 -14.14
C THR A 472 -3.21 22.34 -13.86
N VAL A 473 -2.78 23.11 -14.86
CA VAL A 473 -2.70 24.58 -14.76
C VAL A 473 -4.09 25.19 -14.58
N LEU A 474 -5.06 24.78 -15.41
CA LEU A 474 -6.45 25.22 -15.30
C LEU A 474 -7.03 24.95 -13.91
N TYR A 475 -6.88 23.73 -13.42
CA TYR A 475 -7.31 23.30 -12.10
C TYR A 475 -6.67 24.18 -11.01
N GLY A 476 -5.35 24.36 -11.09
CA GLY A 476 -4.61 25.20 -10.14
C GLY A 476 -5.15 26.64 -10.10
N VAL A 477 -5.40 27.25 -11.27
CA VAL A 477 -5.95 28.61 -11.37
C VAL A 477 -7.35 28.71 -10.77
N ILE A 478 -8.25 27.78 -11.10
CA ILE A 478 -9.64 27.78 -10.60
C ILE A 478 -9.67 27.54 -9.08
N VAL A 479 -8.94 26.55 -8.59
CA VAL A 479 -8.88 26.22 -7.15
C VAL A 479 -8.26 27.38 -6.37
N TYR A 480 -7.16 27.95 -6.86
CA TYR A 480 -6.52 29.11 -6.23
C TYR A 480 -7.45 30.33 -6.22
N GLY A 481 -8.14 30.60 -7.33
CA GLY A 481 -9.04 31.76 -7.45
C GLY A 481 -10.29 31.65 -6.58
N ILE A 482 -10.97 30.49 -6.63
CA ILE A 482 -12.34 30.32 -6.12
C ILE A 482 -12.38 29.52 -4.80
N ALA A 483 -11.60 28.43 -4.67
CA ALA A 483 -11.74 27.49 -3.56
C ALA A 483 -10.83 27.78 -2.36
N MET A 484 -9.64 28.34 -2.60
CA MET A 484 -8.67 28.61 -1.53
C MET A 484 -9.05 29.83 -0.70
N LYS A 485 -8.93 29.69 0.63
CA LYS A 485 -9.05 30.78 1.59
C LYS A 485 -7.83 31.70 1.55
N SER A 486 -7.96 32.93 2.06
CA SER A 486 -6.86 33.91 2.10
C SER A 486 -5.59 33.37 2.78
N GLU A 487 -5.75 32.69 3.91
CA GLU A 487 -4.63 32.06 4.65
C GLU A 487 -3.93 30.96 3.82
N GLU A 488 -4.69 30.20 3.05
CA GLU A 488 -4.14 29.14 2.17
C GLU A 488 -3.38 29.77 0.99
N LYS A 489 -3.91 30.86 0.42
CA LYS A 489 -3.25 31.64 -0.64
C LYS A 489 -1.92 32.22 -0.18
N GLU A 490 -1.88 32.77 1.05
CA GLU A 490 -0.65 33.29 1.65
C GLU A 490 0.42 32.20 1.82
N LYS A 491 0.03 31.00 2.26
CA LYS A 491 0.96 29.85 2.37
C LYS A 491 1.54 29.47 1.00
N VAL A 492 0.70 29.39 -0.04
CA VAL A 492 1.14 29.09 -1.41
C VAL A 492 2.09 30.17 -1.92
N GLN A 493 1.75 31.47 -1.73
CA GLN A 493 2.62 32.58 -2.12
C GLN A 493 3.95 32.56 -1.35
N GLY A 494 3.92 32.21 -0.06
CA GLY A 494 5.12 32.08 0.77
C GLY A 494 6.09 31.02 0.24
N ILE A 495 5.55 29.88 -0.21
CA ILE A 495 6.34 28.81 -0.83
C ILE A 495 6.92 29.31 -2.17
N ALA A 496 6.11 29.93 -3.02
CA ALA A 496 6.55 30.45 -4.31
C ALA A 496 7.68 31.52 -4.16
N ARG A 497 7.57 32.41 -3.15
CA ARG A 497 8.64 33.40 -2.84
C ARG A 497 9.93 32.74 -2.37
N LYS A 498 9.88 31.65 -1.59
CA LYS A 498 11.09 30.91 -1.19
C LYS A 498 11.80 30.27 -2.38
N PHE A 499 11.06 29.66 -3.30
CA PHE A 499 11.65 29.10 -4.54
C PHE A 499 12.30 30.18 -5.41
N ARG A 500 11.70 31.39 -5.49
CA ARG A 500 12.22 32.51 -6.28
C ARG A 500 13.46 33.18 -5.63
N ARG A 501 13.70 32.96 -4.34
CA ARG A 501 14.86 33.51 -3.62
C ARG A 501 16.07 32.56 -3.62
N ASN A 502 15.84 31.27 -3.84
CA ASN A 502 16.85 30.22 -3.81
C ASN A 502 17.25 29.71 -5.21
N GLY A 503 16.64 30.17 -6.28
CA GLY A 503 17.02 30.01 -7.69
C GLY A 503 17.43 31.34 -8.28
#